data_f24ffbca3067bb09ce167e4fe8219b03
#
_entry.id   f24ffbca3067bb09ce167e4fe8219b03
#
_cell.length_a   1.000
_cell.length_b   1.000
_cell.length_c   1.000
_cell.angle_alpha   90.00
_cell.angle_beta   90.00
_cell.angle_gamma   90.00
#
_symmetry.space_group_name_H-M   'P 1'
#
loop_
_entity.id
_entity.type
_entity.pdbx_description
1 polymer ?
#
loop_
_entity_poly.entity_id
_entity_poly.type
_entity_poly.pdbx_seq_one_letter_code
_entity_poly.pdbx_strand_id
1 'polypeptide(L)'
;FRIASRSAKMGSATLRFGLLPDEGGQWLLVQHLGVAKATDFMMRKRIVDGETAHQLGLVHEVVDEEDLMDEAFKLARELAEGPQVAMRMLKRSILLAADLTWDQSLDEIAAKTAVTDHLPDAREGAQAFIEKRKPQFNGWLEGRSDPPMDGPAPWESASE
;
A
#
# COMPACT_ATOMS: atom_id res chain seq x y z
N PHE A 1 0.87 0.14 1.38
CA PHE A 1 2.34 0.17 1.55
C PHE A 1 2.68 0.45 2.99
N ARG A 2 3.83 -0.08 3.45
CA ARG A 2 4.32 0.07 4.83
C ARG A 2 5.82 0.24 4.79
N ILE A 3 6.29 1.36 5.31
CA ILE A 3 7.71 1.68 5.49
C ILE A 3 7.93 1.81 6.99
N ALA A 4 9.05 1.34 7.49
CA ALA A 4 9.40 1.44 8.91
C ALA A 4 10.82 1.95 9.11
N SER A 5 11.06 2.65 10.20
CA SER A 5 12.43 2.90 10.63
C SER A 5 13.07 1.64 11.20
N ARG A 6 14.40 1.54 11.15
CA ARG A 6 15.14 0.43 11.76
C ARG A 6 14.87 0.30 13.26
N SER A 7 14.68 1.43 13.94
CA SER A 7 14.39 1.49 15.37
C SER A 7 12.94 1.16 15.74
N ALA A 8 12.02 1.07 14.75
CA ALA A 8 10.61 0.79 15.00
C ALA A 8 10.41 -0.49 15.81
N LYS A 9 9.38 -0.49 16.65
CA LYS A 9 8.97 -1.67 17.42
C LYS A 9 7.55 -2.07 17.02
N MET A 10 7.41 -3.29 16.52
CA MET A 10 6.14 -3.84 16.05
C MET A 10 5.83 -5.14 16.76
N GLY A 11 4.58 -5.31 17.18
CA GLY A 11 4.19 -6.54 17.86
C GLY A 11 2.70 -6.63 18.13
N SER A 12 2.25 -7.84 18.49
CA SER A 12 0.92 -8.08 19.04
C SER A 12 1.06 -8.30 20.53
N ALA A 13 0.70 -7.29 21.33
CA ALA A 13 0.94 -7.27 22.78
C ALA A 13 -0.28 -7.64 23.62
N THR A 14 -1.47 -7.72 23.04
CA THR A 14 -2.75 -7.91 23.75
C THR A 14 -2.79 -9.18 24.61
N LEU A 15 -2.20 -10.28 24.14
CA LEU A 15 -2.08 -11.51 24.91
C LEU A 15 -1.20 -11.38 26.18
N ARG A 16 -0.37 -10.34 26.30
CA ARG A 16 0.37 -10.06 27.54
C ARG A 16 -0.55 -9.65 28.68
N PHE A 17 -1.73 -9.14 28.33
CA PHE A 17 -2.79 -8.73 29.25
C PHE A 17 -3.94 -9.74 29.35
N GLY A 18 -3.78 -10.92 28.73
CA GLY A 18 -4.85 -11.93 28.66
C GLY A 18 -5.99 -11.55 27.70
N LEU A 19 -5.77 -10.57 26.81
CA LEU A 19 -6.78 -10.09 25.87
C LEU A 19 -6.51 -10.59 24.47
N LEU A 20 -7.55 -10.76 23.67
CA LEU A 20 -7.45 -11.05 22.25
C LEU A 20 -7.24 -9.74 21.44
N PRO A 21 -6.54 -9.80 20.30
CA PRO A 21 -6.47 -8.68 19.36
C PRO A 21 -7.81 -8.56 18.61
N ASP A 22 -8.68 -7.69 19.06
CA ASP A 22 -10.05 -7.52 18.57
C ASP A 22 -10.18 -6.50 17.42
N GLU A 23 -9.09 -5.82 17.05
CA GLU A 23 -9.04 -4.86 15.96
C GLU A 23 -8.83 -5.50 14.56
N GLY A 24 -9.04 -6.81 14.44
CA GLY A 24 -8.77 -7.57 13.21
C GLY A 24 -7.30 -7.95 13.01
N GLY A 25 -6.46 -7.77 14.02
CA GLY A 25 -5.02 -8.02 13.95
C GLY A 25 -4.67 -9.46 13.55
N GLN A 26 -5.42 -10.45 14.05
CA GLN A 26 -5.22 -11.86 13.67
C GLN A 26 -5.47 -12.08 12.18
N TRP A 27 -6.52 -11.50 11.61
CA TRP A 27 -6.84 -11.65 10.19
C TRP A 27 -5.76 -11.00 9.32
N LEU A 28 -5.40 -9.75 9.63
CA LEU A 28 -4.37 -8.99 8.90
C LEU A 28 -3.01 -9.69 8.94
N LEU A 29 -2.60 -10.21 10.11
CA LEU A 29 -1.33 -10.91 10.24
C LEU A 29 -1.31 -12.22 9.45
N VAL A 30 -2.42 -12.95 9.42
CA VAL A 30 -2.53 -14.15 8.57
C VAL A 30 -2.41 -13.81 7.09
N GLN A 31 -3.04 -12.71 6.63
CA GLN A 31 -2.91 -12.27 5.24
C GLN A 31 -1.46 -11.90 4.87
N HIS A 32 -0.72 -11.31 5.78
CA HIS A 32 0.66 -10.86 5.49
C HIS A 32 1.72 -11.93 5.72
N LEU A 33 1.54 -12.79 6.71
CA LEU A 33 2.56 -13.75 7.16
C LEU A 33 2.23 -15.21 6.82
N GLY A 34 0.98 -15.48 6.49
CA GLY A 34 0.44 -16.83 6.51
C GLY A 34 0.23 -17.36 7.94
N VAL A 35 -0.57 -18.45 8.08
CA VAL A 35 -1.01 -18.99 9.37
C VAL A 35 0.15 -19.33 10.29
N ALA A 36 1.19 -20.02 9.79
CA ALA A 36 2.27 -20.53 10.62
C ALA A 36 3.08 -19.40 11.29
N LYS A 37 3.51 -18.40 10.50
CA LYS A 37 4.28 -17.26 11.04
C LYS A 37 3.41 -16.36 11.93
N ALA A 38 2.13 -16.13 11.55
CA ALA A 38 1.20 -15.36 12.35
C ALA A 38 0.97 -16.01 13.72
N THR A 39 0.81 -17.36 13.76
CA THR A 39 0.69 -18.11 15.02
C THR A 39 1.92 -17.94 15.90
N ASP A 40 3.13 -18.15 15.36
CA ASP A 40 4.37 -17.96 16.13
C ASP A 40 4.50 -16.52 16.65
N PHE A 41 4.23 -15.53 15.79
CA PHE A 41 4.35 -14.12 16.13
C PHE A 41 3.39 -13.71 17.26
N MET A 42 2.11 -14.08 17.14
CA MET A 42 1.08 -13.67 18.08
C MET A 42 1.14 -14.48 19.39
N MET A 43 1.18 -15.81 19.31
CA MET A 43 1.16 -16.68 20.50
C MET A 43 2.39 -16.48 21.39
N ARG A 44 3.54 -16.19 20.80
CA ARG A 44 4.75 -15.86 21.55
C ARG A 44 4.86 -14.39 21.93
N LYS A 45 3.85 -13.58 21.59
CA LYS A 45 3.81 -12.15 21.96
C LYS A 45 5.06 -11.40 21.52
N ARG A 46 5.53 -11.71 20.29
CA ARG A 46 6.78 -11.14 19.76
C ARG A 46 6.64 -9.63 19.59
N ILE A 47 7.71 -8.92 19.91
CA ILE A 47 7.97 -7.55 19.52
C ILE A 47 9.26 -7.57 18.73
N VAL A 48 9.24 -7.07 17.51
CA VAL A 48 10.33 -7.07 16.57
C VAL A 48 10.73 -5.65 16.18
N ASP A 49 11.95 -5.47 15.73
CA ASP A 49 12.42 -4.22 15.12
C ASP A 49 12.02 -4.12 13.63
N GLY A 50 12.36 -2.99 12.99
CA GLY A 50 12.06 -2.74 11.59
C GLY A 50 12.66 -3.78 10.66
N GLU A 51 13.91 -4.17 10.86
CA GLU A 51 14.60 -5.16 10.03
C GLU A 51 13.92 -6.53 10.11
N THR A 52 13.63 -6.99 11.32
CA THR A 52 12.91 -8.26 11.52
C THR A 52 11.51 -8.20 10.94
N ALA A 53 10.81 -7.05 11.07
CA ALA A 53 9.50 -6.85 10.48
C ALA A 53 9.54 -6.93 8.95
N HIS A 54 10.59 -6.39 8.32
CA HIS A 54 10.81 -6.51 6.88
C HIS A 54 11.08 -7.96 6.46
N GLN A 55 11.98 -8.66 7.13
CA GLN A 55 12.27 -10.07 6.86
C GLN A 55 11.05 -10.97 7.01
N LEU A 56 10.14 -10.64 7.90
CA LEU A 56 8.88 -11.32 8.08
C LEU A 56 7.85 -11.00 6.98
N GLY A 57 7.96 -9.86 6.31
CA GLY A 57 6.98 -9.35 5.35
C GLY A 57 5.92 -8.44 5.99
N LEU A 58 6.13 -7.98 7.22
CA LEU A 58 5.23 -7.02 7.88
C LEU A 58 5.34 -5.62 7.30
N VAL A 59 6.52 -5.25 6.80
CA VAL A 59 6.75 -3.98 6.10
C VAL A 59 7.45 -4.24 4.77
N HIS A 60 7.29 -3.33 3.82
CA HIS A 60 7.86 -3.45 2.49
C HIS A 60 9.29 -2.92 2.45
N GLU A 61 9.58 -1.87 3.23
CA GLU A 61 10.85 -1.18 3.23
C GLU A 61 11.25 -0.81 4.66
N VAL A 62 12.57 -0.75 4.88
CA VAL A 62 13.19 -0.28 6.13
C VAL A 62 14.24 0.75 5.81
N VAL A 63 14.17 1.87 6.49
CA VAL A 63 15.06 3.01 6.31
C VAL A 63 15.58 3.52 7.66
N ASP A 64 16.53 4.41 7.65
CA ASP A 64 16.94 5.09 8.86
C ASP A 64 15.86 6.07 9.34
N GLU A 65 15.79 6.36 10.62
CA GLU A 65 14.66 7.10 11.21
C GLU A 65 14.55 8.52 10.64
N GLU A 66 15.68 9.14 10.35
CA GLU A 66 15.78 10.47 9.74
C GLU A 66 15.25 10.51 8.30
N ASP A 67 15.30 9.38 7.58
CA ASP A 67 14.85 9.27 6.18
C ASP A 67 13.40 8.82 6.04
N LEU A 68 12.74 8.41 7.14
CA LEU A 68 11.44 7.75 7.10
C LEU A 68 10.37 8.56 6.35
N MET A 69 10.28 9.83 6.67
CA MET A 69 9.26 10.68 6.05
C MET A 69 9.58 11.02 4.60
N ASP A 70 10.84 11.22 4.27
CA ASP A 70 11.28 11.53 2.91
C ASP A 70 11.01 10.35 1.96
N GLU A 71 11.35 9.12 2.38
CA GLU A 71 11.06 7.91 1.59
C GLU A 71 9.55 7.63 1.52
N ALA A 72 8.79 7.89 2.60
CA ALA A 72 7.34 7.75 2.57
C ALA A 72 6.70 8.73 1.57
N PHE A 73 7.14 10.00 1.55
CA PHE A 73 6.65 10.99 0.58
C PHE A 73 7.10 10.68 -0.85
N LYS A 74 8.31 10.19 -1.04
CA LYS A 74 8.81 9.76 -2.35
C LYS A 74 7.92 8.66 -2.94
N LEU A 75 7.62 7.62 -2.15
CA LEU A 75 6.69 6.57 -2.56
C LEU A 75 5.27 7.12 -2.81
N ALA A 76 4.78 8.00 -1.95
CA ALA A 76 3.46 8.61 -2.12
C ALA A 76 3.36 9.42 -3.43
N ARG A 77 4.40 10.20 -3.78
CA ARG A 77 4.47 10.94 -5.05
C ARG A 77 4.50 9.99 -6.25
N GLU A 78 5.33 8.94 -6.20
CA GLU A 78 5.36 7.92 -7.24
C GLU A 78 3.97 7.34 -7.52
N LEU A 79 3.23 6.99 -6.47
CA LEU A 79 1.88 6.46 -6.58
C LEU A 79 0.88 7.53 -7.06
N ALA A 80 1.01 8.77 -6.63
CA ALA A 80 0.14 9.87 -7.05
C ALA A 80 0.30 10.21 -8.54
N GLU A 81 1.49 10.07 -9.10
CA GLU A 81 1.76 10.26 -10.51
C GLU A 81 1.26 9.13 -11.41
N GLY A 82 0.87 7.99 -10.84
CA GLY A 82 0.34 6.85 -11.56
C GLY A 82 -1.09 7.07 -12.07
N PRO A 83 -1.61 6.20 -12.97
CA PRO A 83 -2.96 6.28 -13.53
C PRO A 83 -4.01 5.94 -12.46
N GLN A 84 -4.56 6.96 -11.80
CA GLN A 84 -5.32 6.82 -10.55
C GLN A 84 -6.56 5.91 -10.68
N VAL A 85 -7.27 5.95 -11.80
CA VAL A 85 -8.46 5.09 -11.97
C VAL A 85 -8.04 3.63 -12.08
N ALA A 86 -7.05 3.32 -12.91
CA ALA A 86 -6.54 1.95 -13.05
C ALA A 86 -5.95 1.42 -11.72
N MET A 87 -5.18 2.23 -11.01
CA MET A 87 -4.59 1.85 -9.72
C MET A 87 -5.65 1.56 -8.64
N ARG A 88 -6.72 2.35 -8.57
CA ARG A 88 -7.85 2.08 -7.64
C ARG A 88 -8.57 0.79 -7.98
N MET A 89 -8.80 0.55 -9.27
CA MET A 89 -9.41 -0.70 -9.73
C MET A 89 -8.52 -1.89 -9.44
N LEU A 90 -7.22 -1.79 -9.73
CA LEU A 90 -6.23 -2.83 -9.43
C LEU A 90 -6.14 -3.13 -7.93
N LYS A 91 -6.09 -2.11 -7.08
CA LYS A 91 -6.09 -2.30 -5.62
C LYS A 91 -7.30 -3.13 -5.17
N ARG A 92 -8.48 -2.84 -5.74
CA ARG A 92 -9.69 -3.61 -5.43
C ARG A 92 -9.58 -5.06 -5.90
N SER A 93 -9.06 -5.30 -7.11
CA SER A 93 -8.85 -6.65 -7.65
C SER A 93 -7.86 -7.44 -6.80
N ILE A 94 -6.75 -6.84 -6.37
CA ILE A 94 -5.76 -7.48 -5.50
C ILE A 94 -6.40 -7.94 -4.17
N LEU A 95 -7.21 -7.09 -3.56
CA LEU A 95 -7.89 -7.43 -2.29
C LEU A 95 -8.92 -8.56 -2.46
N LEU A 96 -9.60 -8.60 -3.61
CA LEU A 96 -10.59 -9.64 -3.92
C LEU A 96 -9.94 -10.96 -4.32
N ALA A 97 -8.78 -10.92 -4.97
CA ALA A 97 -8.10 -12.11 -5.51
C ALA A 97 -7.79 -13.18 -4.44
N ALA A 98 -7.66 -12.78 -3.18
CA ALA A 98 -7.45 -13.73 -2.08
C ALA A 98 -8.67 -14.65 -1.81
N ASP A 99 -9.87 -14.21 -2.20
CA ASP A 99 -11.13 -14.90 -1.92
C ASP A 99 -11.81 -15.48 -3.17
N LEU A 100 -11.28 -15.18 -4.37
CA LEU A 100 -11.84 -15.60 -5.65
C LEU A 100 -11.16 -16.87 -6.18
N THR A 101 -11.91 -17.67 -6.94
CA THR A 101 -11.33 -18.69 -7.81
C THR A 101 -10.60 -18.04 -8.99
N TRP A 102 -9.78 -18.83 -9.68
CA TRP A 102 -9.08 -18.34 -10.88
C TRP A 102 -10.04 -17.76 -11.93
N ASP A 103 -11.10 -18.50 -12.27
CA ASP A 103 -12.07 -18.07 -13.28
C ASP A 103 -12.80 -16.79 -12.86
N GLN A 104 -13.23 -16.70 -11.61
CA GLN A 104 -13.86 -15.50 -11.07
C GLN A 104 -12.89 -14.29 -11.08
N SER A 105 -11.61 -14.52 -10.82
CA SER A 105 -10.59 -13.46 -10.87
C SER A 105 -10.37 -12.96 -12.29
N LEU A 106 -10.41 -13.85 -13.29
CA LEU A 106 -10.32 -13.47 -14.71
C LEU A 106 -11.53 -12.65 -15.16
N ASP A 107 -12.72 -13.04 -14.79
CA ASP A 107 -13.94 -12.30 -15.11
C ASP A 107 -13.95 -10.90 -14.46
N GLU A 108 -13.52 -10.84 -13.19
CA GLU A 108 -13.43 -9.60 -12.43
C GLU A 108 -12.46 -8.61 -13.06
N ILE A 109 -11.26 -9.05 -13.43
CA ILE A 109 -10.25 -8.18 -14.04
C ILE A 109 -10.62 -7.79 -15.46
N ALA A 110 -11.23 -8.69 -16.24
CA ALA A 110 -11.66 -8.40 -17.61
C ALA A 110 -12.69 -7.26 -17.65
N ALA A 111 -13.65 -7.25 -16.72
CA ALA A 111 -14.64 -6.17 -16.62
C ALA A 111 -13.97 -4.81 -16.34
N LYS A 112 -12.94 -4.76 -15.51
CA LYS A 112 -12.18 -3.53 -15.20
C LYS A 112 -11.28 -3.11 -16.35
N THR A 113 -10.64 -4.06 -17.03
CA THR A 113 -9.83 -3.81 -18.21
C THR A 113 -10.65 -3.16 -19.30
N ALA A 114 -11.87 -3.65 -19.55
CA ALA A 114 -12.79 -3.05 -20.51
C ALA A 114 -13.11 -1.57 -20.21
N VAL A 115 -13.05 -1.16 -18.95
CA VAL A 115 -13.18 0.26 -18.57
C VAL A 115 -11.87 1.01 -18.77
N THR A 116 -10.76 0.48 -18.22
CA THR A 116 -9.48 1.20 -18.20
C THR A 116 -8.88 1.39 -19.60
N ASP A 117 -9.08 0.44 -20.52
CA ASP A 117 -8.58 0.52 -21.90
C ASP A 117 -9.20 1.67 -22.70
N HIS A 118 -10.34 2.16 -22.28
CA HIS A 118 -11.01 3.30 -22.92
C HIS A 118 -10.71 4.65 -22.28
N LEU A 119 -9.95 4.68 -21.19
CA LEU A 119 -9.57 5.93 -20.54
C LEU A 119 -8.43 6.63 -21.30
N PRO A 120 -8.38 7.97 -21.24
CA PRO A 120 -7.27 8.74 -21.83
C PRO A 120 -5.90 8.30 -21.36
N ASP A 121 -5.75 7.88 -20.10
CA ASP A 121 -4.49 7.41 -19.52
C ASP A 121 -3.93 6.17 -20.23
N ALA A 122 -4.78 5.28 -20.76
CA ALA A 122 -4.31 4.12 -21.53
C ALA A 122 -3.59 4.55 -22.84
N ARG A 123 -4.12 5.57 -23.51
CA ARG A 123 -3.50 6.13 -24.73
C ARG A 123 -2.22 6.89 -24.39
N GLU A 124 -2.26 7.70 -23.33
CA GLU A 124 -1.09 8.43 -22.85
C GLU A 124 0.05 7.46 -22.49
N GLY A 125 -0.25 6.40 -21.74
CA GLY A 125 0.75 5.39 -21.38
C GLY A 125 1.39 4.72 -22.60
N ALA A 126 0.57 4.32 -23.59
CA ALA A 126 1.06 3.73 -24.83
C ALA A 126 1.92 4.71 -25.64
N GLN A 127 1.48 5.96 -25.75
CA GLN A 127 2.21 7.00 -26.50
C GLN A 127 3.53 7.35 -25.82
N ALA A 128 3.51 7.55 -24.51
CA ALA A 128 4.72 7.84 -23.74
C ALA A 128 5.77 6.72 -23.83
N PHE A 129 5.32 5.45 -23.85
CA PHE A 129 6.21 4.31 -24.06
C PHE A 129 6.88 4.33 -25.44
N ILE A 130 6.13 4.60 -26.51
CA ILE A 130 6.67 4.72 -27.88
C ILE A 130 7.67 5.87 -27.96
N GLU A 131 7.35 7.01 -27.37
CA GLU A 131 8.18 8.23 -27.37
C GLU A 131 9.34 8.19 -26.37
N LYS A 132 9.43 7.15 -25.54
CA LYS A 132 10.44 6.97 -24.47
C LYS A 132 10.48 8.16 -23.49
N ARG A 133 9.34 8.70 -23.13
CA ARG A 133 9.18 9.76 -22.14
C ARG A 133 8.37 9.28 -20.95
N LYS A 134 8.42 10.05 -19.85
CA LYS A 134 7.53 9.83 -18.69
C LYS A 134 6.08 10.14 -19.10
N PRO A 135 5.10 9.26 -18.79
CA PRO A 135 3.70 9.53 -19.04
C PRO A 135 3.17 10.62 -18.10
N GLN A 136 2.14 11.34 -18.56
CA GLN A 136 1.42 12.36 -17.79
C GLN A 136 -0.03 11.91 -17.62
N PHE A 137 -0.26 11.10 -16.60
CA PHE A 137 -1.58 10.56 -16.30
C PHE A 137 -2.51 11.58 -15.62
N ASN A 138 -3.80 11.27 -15.60
CA ASN A 138 -4.84 11.99 -14.89
C ASN A 138 -5.17 13.41 -15.41
N GLY A 139 -4.55 13.89 -16.47
CA GLY A 139 -4.81 15.24 -17.02
C GLY A 139 -6.27 15.48 -17.47
N TRP A 140 -7.04 14.41 -17.65
CA TRP A 140 -8.46 14.45 -18.00
C TRP A 140 -9.40 14.48 -16.79
N LEU A 141 -8.87 14.34 -15.57
CA LEU A 141 -9.63 14.47 -14.33
C LEU A 141 -9.73 15.95 -13.94
N GLU A 142 -10.48 16.73 -14.72
CA GLU A 142 -10.67 18.16 -14.46
C GLU A 142 -11.26 18.41 -13.06
N GLY A 143 -10.75 19.44 -12.36
CA GLY A 143 -11.25 19.90 -11.06
C GLY A 143 -10.66 19.21 -9.83
N ARG A 144 -9.70 18.29 -9.98
CA ARG A 144 -8.85 17.85 -8.88
C ARG A 144 -7.60 18.73 -8.83
N SER A 145 -7.71 19.85 -8.14
CA SER A 145 -6.53 20.42 -7.51
C SER A 145 -6.20 19.52 -6.31
N ASP A 146 -5.39 18.49 -6.52
CA ASP A 146 -4.70 17.90 -5.37
C ASP A 146 -3.92 19.04 -4.73
N PRO A 147 -3.98 19.21 -3.40
CA PRO A 147 -3.18 20.23 -2.74
C PRO A 147 -1.72 20.01 -3.13
N PRO A 148 -0.95 21.10 -3.36
CA PRO A 148 0.46 20.96 -3.70
C PRO A 148 1.13 20.09 -2.64
N MET A 149 1.76 19.02 -3.07
CA MET A 149 2.48 18.08 -2.19
C MET A 149 3.73 18.71 -1.56
N ASP A 150 3.98 19.99 -1.85
CA ASP A 150 5.12 20.77 -1.37
C ASP A 150 4.79 21.64 -0.14
N GLY A 151 3.57 21.55 0.38
CA GLY A 151 3.16 22.22 1.61
C GLY A 151 3.48 21.39 2.87
N PRO A 152 3.48 22.02 4.07
CA PRO A 152 3.59 21.28 5.31
C PRO A 152 2.52 20.20 5.39
N ALA A 153 2.90 19.04 5.91
CA ALA A 153 1.98 17.92 6.01
C ALA A 153 0.76 18.31 6.86
N PRO A 154 -0.45 17.82 6.54
CA PRO A 154 -1.68 18.19 7.26
C PRO A 154 -1.64 18.00 8.78
N TRP A 155 -0.72 17.18 9.29
CA TRP A 155 -0.50 16.92 10.71
C TRP A 155 0.53 17.86 11.36
N GLU A 156 1.30 18.64 10.59
CA GLU A 156 2.25 19.63 11.13
C GLU A 156 1.52 20.89 11.62
N SER A 157 0.30 21.15 11.13
CA SER A 157 -0.54 22.26 11.55
C SER A 157 -1.43 21.95 12.77
N ALA A 158 -1.37 20.76 13.33
CA ALA A 158 -2.21 20.31 14.45
C ALA A 158 -1.50 20.40 15.82
N SER A 159 -0.33 21.03 15.89
CA SER A 159 0.48 21.17 17.14
C SER A 159 0.52 22.61 17.68
N GLU A 160 -0.55 23.38 17.54
CA GLU A 160 -0.78 24.62 18.32
C GLU A 160 -1.94 24.45 19.28
#